data_bbab8ccc58cefe5e0c369d63228a18e4
#
_entry.id   bbab8ccc58cefe5e0c369d63228a18e4
#
_cell.length_a   1.000
_cell.length_b   1.000
_cell.length_c   1.000
_cell.angle_alpha   90.00
_cell.angle_beta   90.00
_cell.angle_gamma   90.00
#
_symmetry.space_group_name_H-M   'P 1'
#
loop_
_entity.id
_entity.type
_entity.pdbx_description
1 polymer ?
#
loop_
_entity_poly.entity_id
_entity_poly.type
_entity_poly.pdbx_seq_one_letter_code
_entity_poly.pdbx_strand_id
1 'polypeptide(L)'
;FGGEGKSGTGPKAGGPLYIKRLQHGAPPLLQHERQATPGLDALMVWAKANGHNRVLELGTEYTRTTLLGSTLALPGPTGERNSLAFVARGVVLCAASGAAALLNQLAAALATGNRAVVVAPSNGLIPEGLPAEVMDRIEVVGSVEKCPYEYQVALVEAQLAPAMRPSLAAFTGAIVGVIETSSDAAIPLWRLVAERAVCVNTTAAGGNASLMTLGL
;
A
#
# COMPACT_ATOMS: atom_id res chain seq x y z
N PHE A 1 -16.80 7.91 -5.29
CA PHE A 1 -16.94 6.69 -6.11
C PHE A 1 -15.54 6.10 -6.38
N GLY A 2 -15.45 4.79 -6.62
CA GLY A 2 -14.21 4.06 -6.86
C GLY A 2 -14.35 2.64 -6.30
N GLY A 3 -15.08 1.77 -7.02
CA GLY A 3 -15.25 0.38 -6.66
C GLY A 3 -14.00 -0.44 -6.95
N GLU A 4 -13.77 -1.50 -6.20
CA GLU A 4 -12.63 -2.41 -6.34
C GLU A 4 -13.01 -3.75 -6.97
N GLY A 5 -14.30 -3.98 -7.28
CA GLY A 5 -14.77 -5.16 -7.99
C GLY A 5 -14.41 -5.18 -9.47
N LYS A 6 -14.89 -6.17 -10.22
CA LYS A 6 -14.55 -6.38 -11.63
C LYS A 6 -14.92 -5.20 -12.54
N SER A 7 -15.89 -4.38 -12.16
CA SER A 7 -16.28 -3.14 -12.84
C SER A 7 -15.58 -1.88 -12.27
N GLY A 8 -14.79 -2.02 -11.22
CA GLY A 8 -14.14 -0.92 -10.55
C GLY A 8 -12.89 -0.42 -11.26
N THR A 9 -12.59 0.86 -11.07
CA THR A 9 -11.40 1.51 -11.64
C THR A 9 -10.24 1.62 -10.66
N GLY A 10 -10.45 1.27 -9.39
CA GLY A 10 -9.46 1.36 -8.30
C GLY A 10 -9.48 2.71 -7.59
N PRO A 11 -8.70 3.73 -7.99
CA PRO A 11 -8.68 5.02 -7.33
C PRO A 11 -10.03 5.72 -7.33
N LYS A 12 -10.28 6.57 -6.33
CA LYS A 12 -11.50 7.38 -6.24
C LYS A 12 -11.65 8.27 -7.47
N ALA A 13 -12.82 8.25 -8.10
CA ALA A 13 -13.14 9.20 -9.17
C ALA A 13 -13.07 10.63 -8.60
N GLY A 14 -12.34 11.52 -9.25
CA GLY A 14 -12.08 12.87 -8.75
C GLY A 14 -10.94 12.95 -7.71
N GLY A 15 -10.39 11.83 -7.26
CA GLY A 15 -9.20 11.81 -6.41
C GLY A 15 -7.91 12.03 -7.20
N PRO A 16 -6.82 12.45 -6.54
CA PRO A 16 -5.55 12.79 -7.21
C PRO A 16 -4.89 11.60 -7.90
N LEU A 17 -5.19 10.37 -7.50
CA LEU A 17 -4.62 9.16 -8.09
C LEU A 17 -5.35 8.67 -9.33
N TYR A 18 -6.57 9.17 -9.62
CA TYR A 18 -7.36 8.67 -10.75
C TYR A 18 -6.68 8.96 -12.10
N ILE A 19 -6.25 10.20 -12.32
CA ILE A 19 -5.54 10.60 -13.55
C ILE A 19 -4.17 9.93 -13.62
N LYS A 20 -3.50 9.77 -12.47
CA LYS A 20 -2.18 9.13 -12.40
C LYS A 20 -2.18 7.69 -12.90
N ARG A 21 -3.28 6.98 -12.73
CA ARG A 21 -3.44 5.64 -13.29
C ARG A 21 -3.33 5.62 -14.82
N LEU A 22 -3.69 6.72 -15.47
CA LEU A 22 -3.73 6.86 -16.93
C LEU A 22 -2.47 7.54 -17.48
N GLN A 23 -1.60 8.03 -16.63
CA GLN A 23 -0.36 8.72 -17.00
C GLN A 23 0.88 7.83 -16.74
N HIS A 24 1.91 8.04 -17.56
CA HIS A 24 3.25 7.56 -17.22
C HIS A 24 3.91 8.54 -16.23
N GLY A 25 4.54 8.02 -15.19
CA GLY A 25 5.25 8.81 -14.19
C GLY A 25 4.67 8.74 -12.77
N ALA A 26 5.42 9.28 -11.82
CA ALA A 26 5.02 9.32 -10.42
C ALA A 26 3.97 10.41 -10.15
N PRO A 27 3.06 10.23 -9.17
CA PRO A 27 2.18 11.29 -8.72
C PRO A 27 3.01 12.45 -8.12
N PRO A 28 2.48 13.68 -8.10
CA PRO A 28 3.13 14.77 -7.38
C PRO A 28 3.29 14.39 -5.90
N LEU A 29 4.41 14.78 -5.32
CA LEU A 29 4.62 14.64 -3.89
C LEU A 29 3.61 15.54 -3.18
N LEU A 30 2.80 14.96 -2.32
CA LEU A 30 1.96 15.71 -1.41
C LEU A 30 2.81 16.07 -0.20
N GLN A 31 2.80 17.35 0.19
CA GLN A 31 3.41 17.76 1.44
C GLN A 31 2.55 17.25 2.58
N HIS A 32 3.10 16.45 3.47
CA HIS A 32 2.41 15.89 4.62
C HIS A 32 3.40 15.56 5.73
N GLU A 33 2.90 15.48 6.94
CA GLU A 33 3.67 14.92 8.05
C GLU A 33 3.86 13.43 7.82
N ARG A 34 5.10 12.99 7.92
CA ARG A 34 5.45 11.57 7.74
C ARG A 34 4.83 10.74 8.87
N GLN A 35 4.05 9.75 8.50
CA GLN A 35 3.65 8.71 9.45
C GLN A 35 4.84 7.78 9.73
N ALA A 36 5.09 7.49 11.00
CA ALA A 36 6.12 6.54 11.39
C ALA A 36 5.83 5.15 10.80
N THR A 37 6.86 4.52 10.25
CA THR A 37 6.81 3.16 9.68
C THR A 37 7.90 2.29 10.32
N PRO A 38 7.71 1.85 11.60
CA PRO A 38 8.76 1.18 12.38
C PRO A 38 9.37 -0.03 11.67
N GLY A 39 8.56 -0.79 10.93
CA GLY A 39 9.06 -1.92 10.16
C GLY A 39 10.03 -1.51 9.04
N LEU A 40 9.76 -0.40 8.33
CA LEU A 40 10.70 0.11 7.32
C LEU A 40 11.98 0.64 7.97
N ASP A 41 11.84 1.40 9.05
CA ASP A 41 13.00 1.96 9.76
C ASP A 41 13.91 0.84 10.28
N ALA A 42 13.35 -0.23 10.85
CA ALA A 42 14.08 -1.41 11.29
C ALA A 42 14.75 -2.15 10.11
N LEU A 43 14.04 -2.34 9.00
CA LEU A 43 14.61 -2.94 7.78
C LEU A 43 15.79 -2.13 7.25
N MET A 44 15.71 -0.81 7.25
CA MET A 44 16.80 0.07 6.78
C MET A 44 18.04 -0.03 7.68
N VAL A 45 17.85 -0.08 9.00
CA VAL A 45 18.95 -0.29 9.96
C VAL A 45 19.62 -1.62 9.71
N TRP A 46 18.83 -2.70 9.58
CA TRP A 46 19.35 -4.04 9.27
C TRP A 46 20.07 -4.07 7.91
N ALA A 47 19.48 -3.48 6.87
CA ALA A 47 20.06 -3.44 5.53
C ALA A 47 21.42 -2.75 5.51
N LYS A 48 21.57 -1.66 6.27
CA LYS A 48 22.82 -0.93 6.43
C LYS A 48 23.90 -1.83 7.09
N ALA A 49 23.53 -2.54 8.15
CA ALA A 49 24.45 -3.41 8.90
C ALA A 49 24.90 -4.62 8.06
N ASN A 50 24.09 -5.09 7.12
CA ASN A 50 24.33 -6.29 6.30
C ASN A 50 24.74 -5.97 4.84
N GLY A 51 25.04 -4.71 4.53
CA GLY A 51 25.57 -4.33 3.21
C GLY A 51 24.55 -4.31 2.07
N HIS A 52 23.24 -4.32 2.38
CA HIS A 52 22.17 -4.23 1.39
C HIS A 52 21.93 -2.78 0.93
N ASN A 53 22.94 -2.16 0.33
CA ASN A 53 22.94 -0.74 -0.01
C ASN A 53 21.77 -0.34 -0.91
N ARG A 54 21.39 -1.18 -1.88
CA ARG A 54 20.26 -0.87 -2.77
C ARG A 54 18.93 -0.80 -2.04
N VAL A 55 18.71 -1.68 -1.08
CA VAL A 55 17.50 -1.67 -0.23
C VAL A 55 17.47 -0.40 0.64
N LEU A 56 18.62 0.04 1.13
CA LEU A 56 18.75 1.28 1.91
C LEU A 56 18.42 2.52 1.06
N GLU A 57 18.93 2.59 -0.18
CA GLU A 57 18.61 3.68 -1.11
C GLU A 57 17.12 3.73 -1.44
N LEU A 58 16.53 2.59 -1.80
CA LEU A 58 15.10 2.47 -2.10
C LEU A 58 14.24 2.78 -0.86
N GLY A 59 14.60 2.30 0.32
CA GLY A 59 13.92 2.60 1.57
C GLY A 59 13.93 4.09 1.89
N THR A 60 15.04 4.77 1.62
CA THR A 60 15.16 6.23 1.77
C THR A 60 14.23 6.96 0.80
N GLU A 61 14.18 6.52 -0.46
CA GLU A 61 13.24 7.06 -1.45
C GLU A 61 11.78 6.82 -1.02
N TYR A 62 11.45 5.61 -0.56
CA TYR A 62 10.12 5.24 -0.10
C TYR A 62 9.67 6.06 1.10
N THR A 63 10.57 6.31 2.05
CA THR A 63 10.32 7.21 3.17
C THR A 63 9.90 8.60 2.70
N ARG A 64 10.51 9.10 1.64
CA ARG A 64 10.24 10.43 1.09
C ARG A 64 8.97 10.48 0.22
N THR A 65 8.63 9.39 -0.45
CA THR A 65 7.58 9.36 -1.49
C THR A 65 6.29 8.69 -1.05
N THR A 66 6.25 8.04 0.12
CA THR A 66 5.03 7.43 0.63
C THR A 66 3.94 8.48 0.86
N LEU A 67 2.70 8.12 0.51
CA LEU A 67 1.51 8.93 0.80
C LEU A 67 0.83 8.51 2.11
N LEU A 68 1.34 7.48 2.78
CA LEU A 68 0.75 6.95 4.02
C LEU A 68 0.59 8.05 5.06
N GLY A 69 -0.62 8.20 5.58
CA GLY A 69 -0.96 9.20 6.60
C GLY A 69 -1.22 10.61 6.05
N SER A 70 -0.98 10.86 4.76
CA SER A 70 -1.32 12.14 4.15
C SER A 70 -2.82 12.37 4.16
N THR A 71 -3.23 13.61 4.41
CA THR A 71 -4.63 14.04 4.34
C THR A 71 -4.74 15.32 3.53
N LEU A 72 -5.67 15.34 2.59
CA LEU A 72 -6.00 16.50 1.77
C LEU A 72 -7.35 17.07 2.20
N ALA A 73 -7.42 18.38 2.43
CA ALA A 73 -8.70 19.07 2.51
C ALA A 73 -9.31 19.15 1.10
N LEU A 74 -10.56 18.74 0.98
CA LEU A 74 -11.30 18.82 -0.27
C LEU A 74 -12.30 19.98 -0.21
N PRO A 75 -12.59 20.64 -1.34
CA PRO A 75 -13.66 21.64 -1.39
C PRO A 75 -15.01 21.01 -1.04
N GLY A 76 -15.88 21.78 -0.43
CA GLY A 76 -17.23 21.37 -0.08
C GLY A 76 -18.14 22.58 0.10
N PRO A 77 -19.48 22.38 0.13
CA PRO A 77 -20.42 23.43 0.43
C PRO A 77 -20.31 23.89 1.89
N THR A 78 -20.90 25.04 2.18
CA THR A 78 -21.04 25.53 3.56
C THR A 78 -21.76 24.48 4.40
N GLY A 79 -21.23 24.17 5.57
CA GLY A 79 -21.79 23.14 6.45
C GLY A 79 -21.19 21.74 6.25
N GLU A 80 -20.18 21.60 5.39
CA GLU A 80 -19.42 20.36 5.24
C GLU A 80 -17.92 20.59 5.37
N ARG A 81 -17.23 19.63 5.96
CA ARG A 81 -15.78 19.53 5.92
C ARG A 81 -15.40 18.20 5.29
N ASN A 82 -14.81 18.26 4.10
CA ASN A 82 -14.44 17.11 3.32
C ASN A 82 -12.93 16.91 3.34
N SER A 83 -12.50 15.67 3.47
CA SER A 83 -11.09 15.31 3.44
C SER A 83 -10.87 13.99 2.71
N LEU A 84 -9.67 13.82 2.15
CA LEU A 84 -9.19 12.59 1.54
C LEU A 84 -7.90 12.20 2.25
N ALA A 85 -7.90 11.04 2.89
CA ALA A 85 -6.73 10.47 3.54
C ALA A 85 -6.19 9.27 2.76
N PHE A 86 -4.87 9.04 2.86
CA PHE A 86 -4.21 7.87 2.29
C PHE A 86 -3.85 6.91 3.42
N VAL A 87 -4.37 5.69 3.33
CA VAL A 87 -4.19 4.64 4.34
C VAL A 87 -3.58 3.40 3.70
N ALA A 88 -3.03 2.50 4.51
CA ALA A 88 -2.57 1.20 4.02
C ALA A 88 -3.71 0.46 3.31
N ARG A 89 -3.41 -0.25 2.23
CA ARG A 89 -4.40 -1.09 1.54
C ARG A 89 -4.74 -2.36 2.33
N GLY A 90 -3.80 -2.86 3.13
CA GLY A 90 -3.97 -4.05 3.96
C GLY A 90 -2.94 -5.13 3.66
N VAL A 91 -3.29 -6.12 2.83
CA VAL A 91 -2.44 -7.27 2.52
C VAL A 91 -1.85 -7.17 1.12
N VAL A 92 -0.52 -7.23 1.05
CA VAL A 92 0.27 -7.18 -0.18
C VAL A 92 0.94 -8.53 -0.39
N LEU A 93 0.64 -9.20 -1.50
CA LEU A 93 1.36 -10.40 -1.90
C LEU A 93 2.74 -10.01 -2.45
N CYS A 94 3.77 -10.74 -2.02
CA CYS A 94 5.15 -10.58 -2.47
C CYS A 94 5.66 -11.89 -3.08
N ALA A 95 6.08 -11.82 -4.35
CA ALA A 95 6.64 -12.96 -5.07
C ALA A 95 7.86 -12.53 -5.86
N ALA A 96 9.01 -13.11 -5.53
CA ALA A 96 10.30 -12.83 -6.13
C ALA A 96 11.09 -14.11 -6.39
N SER A 97 12.05 -14.06 -7.28
CA SER A 97 13.01 -15.13 -7.58
C SER A 97 14.40 -14.84 -7.01
N GLY A 98 14.62 -13.63 -6.48
CA GLY A 98 15.87 -13.20 -5.87
C GLY A 98 15.65 -12.42 -4.56
N ALA A 99 16.56 -12.59 -3.60
CA ALA A 99 16.46 -11.94 -2.29
C ALA A 99 16.44 -10.42 -2.40
N ALA A 100 17.19 -9.82 -3.32
CA ALA A 100 17.18 -8.36 -3.51
C ALA A 100 15.82 -7.83 -3.99
N ALA A 101 15.16 -8.55 -4.92
CA ALA A 101 13.82 -8.20 -5.37
C ALA A 101 12.79 -8.36 -4.25
N LEU A 102 12.88 -9.44 -3.46
CA LEU A 102 12.01 -9.64 -2.31
C LEU A 102 12.19 -8.52 -1.27
N LEU A 103 13.42 -8.16 -0.93
CA LEU A 103 13.70 -7.07 0.01
C LEU A 103 13.15 -5.72 -0.47
N ASN A 104 13.21 -5.44 -1.79
CA ASN A 104 12.58 -4.26 -2.37
C ASN A 104 11.05 -4.29 -2.19
N GLN A 105 10.41 -5.44 -2.44
CA GLN A 105 8.96 -5.62 -2.24
C GLN A 105 8.57 -5.43 -0.77
N LEU A 106 9.33 -6.00 0.15
CA LEU A 106 9.12 -5.84 1.59
C LEU A 106 9.27 -4.37 2.02
N ALA A 107 10.32 -3.69 1.56
CA ALA A 107 10.53 -2.27 1.84
C ALA A 107 9.34 -1.40 1.38
N ALA A 108 8.80 -1.66 0.19
CA ALA A 108 7.65 -0.93 -0.34
C ALA A 108 6.36 -1.21 0.45
N ALA A 109 6.11 -2.48 0.83
CA ALA A 109 4.97 -2.86 1.64
C ALA A 109 5.02 -2.20 3.02
N LEU A 110 6.19 -2.22 3.67
CA LEU A 110 6.42 -1.60 4.99
C LEU A 110 6.31 -0.08 4.93
N ALA A 111 6.84 0.56 3.87
CA ALA A 111 6.77 2.01 3.67
C ALA A 111 5.32 2.53 3.55
N THR A 112 4.40 1.67 3.21
CA THR A 112 2.98 1.97 3.05
C THR A 112 2.10 1.36 4.14
N GLY A 113 2.73 0.84 5.22
CA GLY A 113 2.04 0.32 6.39
C GLY A 113 1.29 -1.00 6.16
N ASN A 114 1.54 -1.66 5.02
CA ASN A 114 0.88 -2.91 4.68
C ASN A 114 1.53 -4.12 5.38
N ARG A 115 0.79 -5.21 5.43
CA ARG A 115 1.30 -6.54 5.74
C ARG A 115 1.76 -7.21 4.45
N ALA A 116 2.92 -7.84 4.47
CA ALA A 116 3.44 -8.61 3.34
C ALA A 116 3.11 -10.09 3.51
N VAL A 117 2.60 -10.72 2.46
CA VAL A 117 2.45 -12.18 2.37
C VAL A 117 3.44 -12.68 1.32
N VAL A 118 4.42 -13.46 1.76
CA VAL A 118 5.44 -14.04 0.89
C VAL A 118 5.01 -15.45 0.49
N VAL A 119 4.91 -15.67 -0.83
CA VAL A 119 4.45 -16.96 -1.38
C VAL A 119 5.67 -17.84 -1.71
N ALA A 120 5.58 -19.14 -1.40
CA ALA A 120 6.60 -20.09 -1.80
C ALA A 120 6.74 -20.14 -3.36
N PRO A 121 7.96 -20.31 -3.92
CA PRO A 121 9.22 -20.57 -3.22
C PRO A 121 9.94 -19.31 -2.71
N SER A 122 9.37 -18.11 -2.88
CA SER A 122 10.03 -16.85 -2.48
C SER A 122 10.32 -16.76 -0.96
N ASN A 123 9.64 -17.57 -0.14
CA ASN A 123 9.90 -17.62 1.29
C ASN A 123 11.34 -18.05 1.64
N GLY A 124 11.96 -18.90 0.82
CA GLY A 124 13.36 -19.30 0.96
C GLY A 124 14.37 -18.16 0.69
N LEU A 125 13.88 -17.02 0.21
CA LEU A 125 14.68 -15.82 -0.06
C LEU A 125 14.64 -14.81 1.08
N ILE A 126 13.84 -15.04 2.13
CA ILE A 126 13.79 -14.17 3.31
C ILE A 126 15.12 -14.29 4.04
N PRO A 127 15.89 -13.19 4.17
CA PRO A 127 17.18 -13.25 4.84
C PRO A 127 17.03 -13.60 6.32
N GLU A 128 18.01 -14.31 6.83
CA GLU A 128 18.11 -14.57 8.28
C GLU A 128 18.42 -13.27 9.06
N GLY A 129 17.97 -13.22 10.30
CA GLY A 129 18.27 -12.12 11.21
C GLY A 129 17.52 -10.82 10.91
N LEU A 130 16.42 -10.86 10.14
CA LEU A 130 15.53 -9.71 10.03
C LEU A 130 14.98 -9.30 11.41
N PRO A 131 14.83 -7.98 11.70
CA PRO A 131 14.26 -7.49 12.96
C PRO A 131 12.84 -8.01 13.20
N ALA A 132 12.44 -8.12 14.47
CA ALA A 132 11.10 -8.55 14.85
C ALA A 132 10.01 -7.64 14.25
N GLU A 133 10.23 -6.33 14.24
CA GLU A 133 9.31 -5.35 13.67
C GLU A 133 9.04 -5.57 12.17
N VAL A 134 10.01 -6.17 11.47
CA VAL A 134 9.85 -6.58 10.06
C VAL A 134 9.12 -7.92 9.98
N MET A 135 9.56 -8.91 10.77
CA MET A 135 9.00 -10.26 10.77
C MET A 135 7.52 -10.28 11.18
N ASP A 136 7.11 -9.43 12.13
CA ASP A 136 5.72 -9.28 12.58
C ASP A 136 4.77 -8.77 11.47
N ARG A 137 5.35 -8.23 10.40
CA ARG A 137 4.62 -7.75 9.22
C ARG A 137 4.66 -8.71 8.03
N ILE A 138 5.37 -9.83 8.17
CA ILE A 138 5.52 -10.82 7.11
C ILE A 138 4.75 -12.09 7.50
N GLU A 139 4.01 -12.61 6.56
CA GLU A 139 3.40 -13.94 6.65
C GLU A 139 3.87 -14.77 5.47
N VAL A 140 4.09 -16.06 5.70
CA VAL A 140 4.55 -16.99 4.67
C VAL A 140 3.44 -17.98 4.36
N VAL A 141 3.12 -18.13 3.08
CA VAL A 141 2.11 -19.09 2.61
C VAL A 141 2.69 -20.01 1.53
N GLY A 142 2.22 -21.25 1.51
CA GLY A 142 2.70 -22.25 0.56
C GLY A 142 2.24 -22.03 -0.88
N SER A 143 1.12 -21.34 -1.09
CA SER A 143 0.62 -20.97 -2.41
C SER A 143 -0.32 -19.76 -2.30
N VAL A 144 -0.61 -19.14 -3.43
CA VAL A 144 -1.49 -17.97 -3.52
C VAL A 144 -2.87 -18.26 -2.93
N GLU A 145 -3.41 -19.44 -3.18
CA GLU A 145 -4.75 -19.86 -2.77
C GLU A 145 -4.86 -20.20 -1.27
N LYS A 146 -3.71 -20.41 -0.61
CA LYS A 146 -3.66 -20.78 0.83
C LYS A 146 -3.59 -19.58 1.77
N CYS A 147 -3.59 -18.36 1.24
CA CYS A 147 -3.62 -17.17 2.08
C CYS A 147 -4.98 -17.06 2.80
N PRO A 148 -4.98 -16.88 4.12
CA PRO A 148 -6.23 -16.70 4.88
C PRO A 148 -6.83 -15.30 4.72
N TYR A 149 -6.13 -14.39 4.04
CA TYR A 149 -6.55 -13.00 3.83
C TYR A 149 -6.82 -12.71 2.35
N GLU A 150 -7.67 -11.73 2.09
CA GLU A 150 -7.85 -11.18 0.76
C GLU A 150 -6.65 -10.31 0.40
N TYR A 151 -6.04 -10.60 -0.75
CA TYR A 151 -4.98 -9.75 -1.30
C TYR A 151 -5.58 -8.44 -1.85
N GLN A 152 -4.96 -7.33 -1.53
CA GLN A 152 -5.34 -6.03 -2.07
C GLN A 152 -4.51 -5.65 -3.30
N VAL A 153 -3.28 -6.15 -3.37
CA VAL A 153 -2.35 -5.93 -4.46
C VAL A 153 -1.26 -7.00 -4.44
N ALA A 154 -0.67 -7.30 -5.57
CA ALA A 154 0.44 -8.22 -5.70
C ALA A 154 1.67 -7.51 -6.28
N LEU A 155 2.78 -7.60 -5.57
CA LEU A 155 4.12 -7.26 -6.04
C LEU A 155 4.77 -8.53 -6.57
N VAL A 156 4.98 -8.60 -7.85
CA VAL A 156 5.46 -9.82 -8.49
C VAL A 156 6.66 -9.47 -9.36
N GLU A 157 7.79 -10.14 -9.16
CA GLU A 157 8.93 -9.94 -10.04
C GLU A 157 8.54 -10.29 -11.49
N ALA A 158 8.94 -9.45 -12.44
CA ALA A 158 8.41 -9.44 -13.80
C ALA A 158 8.36 -10.82 -14.47
N GLN A 159 9.39 -11.65 -14.26
CA GLN A 159 9.44 -12.99 -14.82
C GLN A 159 8.43 -13.97 -14.24
N LEU A 160 7.91 -13.73 -13.02
CA LEU A 160 6.90 -14.58 -12.38
C LEU A 160 5.48 -14.13 -12.73
N ALA A 161 5.30 -12.91 -13.21
CA ALA A 161 3.98 -12.31 -13.43
C ALA A 161 3.09 -13.13 -14.40
N PRO A 162 3.58 -13.64 -15.54
CA PRO A 162 2.75 -14.44 -16.45
C PRO A 162 2.15 -15.68 -15.80
N ALA A 163 2.91 -16.36 -14.94
CA ALA A 163 2.44 -17.56 -14.24
C ALA A 163 1.46 -17.24 -13.09
N MET A 164 1.63 -16.10 -12.41
CA MET A 164 0.81 -15.76 -11.25
C MET A 164 -0.52 -15.05 -11.58
N ARG A 165 -0.59 -14.35 -12.73
CA ARG A 165 -1.80 -13.62 -13.14
C ARG A 165 -3.06 -14.47 -13.19
N PRO A 166 -3.07 -15.70 -13.75
CA PRO A 166 -4.27 -16.53 -13.77
C PRO A 166 -4.79 -16.87 -12.37
N SER A 167 -3.92 -17.29 -11.44
CA SER A 167 -4.30 -17.59 -10.05
C SER A 167 -4.88 -16.36 -9.35
N LEU A 168 -4.25 -15.19 -9.50
CA LEU A 168 -4.75 -13.94 -8.92
C LEU A 168 -6.08 -13.48 -9.52
N ALA A 169 -6.29 -13.72 -10.81
CA ALA A 169 -7.55 -13.37 -11.50
C ALA A 169 -8.71 -14.30 -11.10
N ALA A 170 -8.43 -15.49 -10.57
CA ALA A 170 -9.44 -16.45 -10.15
C ALA A 170 -10.12 -16.08 -8.82
N PHE A 171 -9.57 -15.16 -8.04
CA PHE A 171 -10.21 -14.71 -6.80
C PHE A 171 -11.55 -14.04 -7.07
N THR A 172 -12.52 -14.32 -6.20
CA THR A 172 -13.91 -13.83 -6.35
C THR A 172 -14.15 -12.43 -5.80
N GLY A 173 -13.25 -11.92 -4.99
CA GLY A 173 -13.36 -10.60 -4.34
C GLY A 173 -12.96 -9.43 -5.26
N ALA A 174 -12.36 -8.43 -4.67
CA ALA A 174 -11.79 -7.28 -5.38
C ALA A 174 -10.71 -7.73 -6.38
N ILE A 175 -10.53 -6.98 -7.46
CA ILE A 175 -9.46 -7.27 -8.42
C ILE A 175 -8.10 -7.05 -7.77
N VAL A 176 -7.30 -8.10 -7.71
CA VAL A 176 -5.91 -8.01 -7.23
C VAL A 176 -5.04 -7.37 -8.32
N GLY A 177 -4.67 -6.12 -8.11
CA GLY A 177 -3.79 -5.41 -9.05
C GLY A 177 -2.37 -5.97 -9.00
N VAL A 178 -1.84 -6.42 -10.13
CA VAL A 178 -0.45 -6.91 -10.24
C VAL A 178 0.48 -5.76 -10.61
N ILE A 179 1.52 -5.56 -9.82
CA ILE A 179 2.61 -4.62 -10.07
C ILE A 179 3.86 -5.46 -10.34
N GLU A 180 4.37 -5.36 -11.55
CA GLU A 180 5.64 -5.99 -11.90
C GLU A 180 6.79 -5.23 -11.24
N THR A 181 7.70 -5.95 -10.63
CA THR A 181 8.81 -5.41 -9.84
C THR A 181 10.15 -5.97 -10.31
N SER A 182 11.23 -5.30 -9.90
CA SER A 182 12.61 -5.77 -10.05
C SER A 182 13.40 -5.45 -8.78
N SER A 183 14.65 -5.89 -8.70
CA SER A 183 15.57 -5.57 -7.61
C SER A 183 15.94 -4.09 -7.55
N ASP A 184 15.95 -3.39 -8.70
CA ASP A 184 16.60 -2.10 -8.86
C ASP A 184 15.64 -0.92 -9.08
N ALA A 185 14.43 -1.19 -9.56
CA ALA A 185 13.45 -0.15 -9.82
C ALA A 185 12.60 0.16 -8.58
N ALA A 186 12.37 1.43 -8.34
CA ALA A 186 11.45 1.87 -7.29
C ALA A 186 10.00 1.42 -7.61
N ILE A 187 9.33 0.89 -6.60
CA ILE A 187 7.94 0.47 -6.69
C ILE A 187 7.03 1.68 -6.52
N PRO A 188 5.99 1.85 -7.34
CA PRO A 188 5.07 2.99 -7.27
C PRO A 188 4.18 2.89 -6.02
N LEU A 189 4.62 3.45 -4.89
CA LEU A 189 3.96 3.34 -3.58
C LEU A 189 2.52 3.84 -3.57
N TRP A 190 2.15 4.78 -4.44
CA TRP A 190 0.77 5.26 -4.56
C TRP A 190 -0.21 4.15 -4.95
N ARG A 191 0.26 3.05 -5.53
CA ARG A 191 -0.55 1.85 -5.81
C ARG A 191 -0.73 0.94 -4.59
N LEU A 192 0.02 1.18 -3.52
CA LEU A 192 -0.01 0.41 -2.28
C LEU A 192 -0.81 1.10 -1.16
N VAL A 193 -1.39 2.25 -1.43
CA VAL A 193 -2.28 2.96 -0.50
C VAL A 193 -3.70 2.99 -1.03
N ALA A 194 -4.67 3.12 -0.12
CA ALA A 194 -6.08 3.31 -0.42
C ALA A 194 -6.49 4.75 -0.09
N GLU A 195 -7.37 5.31 -0.91
CA GLU A 195 -7.98 6.62 -0.70
C GLU A 195 -9.22 6.49 0.20
N ARG A 196 -9.22 7.20 1.33
CA ARG A 196 -10.34 7.26 2.27
C ARG A 196 -10.92 8.67 2.29
N ALA A 197 -12.07 8.84 1.64
CA ALA A 197 -12.82 10.09 1.70
C ALA A 197 -13.69 10.14 2.97
N VAL A 198 -13.64 11.27 3.67
CA VAL A 198 -14.44 11.54 4.86
C VAL A 198 -15.16 12.88 4.69
N CYS A 199 -16.48 12.86 4.83
CA CYS A 199 -17.32 14.06 4.87
C CYS A 199 -17.87 14.23 6.29
N VAL A 200 -17.66 15.38 6.88
CA VAL A 200 -18.20 15.73 8.20
C VAL A 200 -19.18 16.88 8.03
N ASN A 201 -20.43 16.63 8.45
CA ASN A 201 -21.44 17.70 8.55
C ASN A 201 -21.07 18.64 9.71
N THR A 202 -20.87 19.91 9.40
CA THR A 202 -20.51 20.96 10.36
C THR A 202 -21.64 21.96 10.58
N THR A 203 -22.85 21.68 10.09
CA THR A 203 -24.02 22.55 10.33
C THR A 203 -24.34 22.61 11.82
N ALA A 204 -24.76 23.80 12.29
CA ALA A 204 -25.15 23.99 13.66
C ALA A 204 -26.32 23.07 14.07
N ALA A 205 -26.29 22.55 15.29
CA ALA A 205 -27.28 21.61 15.82
C ALA A 205 -28.72 22.14 15.76
N GLY A 206 -28.94 23.46 15.76
CA GLY A 206 -30.26 24.09 15.61
C GLY A 206 -30.97 23.82 14.29
N GLY A 207 -30.24 23.37 13.26
CA GLY A 207 -30.79 22.96 11.95
C GLY A 207 -31.01 21.45 11.78
N ASN A 208 -30.53 20.64 12.72
CA ASN A 208 -30.62 19.19 12.65
C ASN A 208 -30.95 18.59 14.03
N ALA A 209 -32.23 18.22 14.22
CA ALA A 209 -32.72 17.66 15.48
C ALA A 209 -31.93 16.41 15.93
N SER A 210 -31.36 15.64 15.02
CA SER A 210 -30.55 14.44 15.33
C SER A 210 -29.22 14.79 15.98
N LEU A 211 -28.65 15.98 15.74
CA LEU A 211 -27.42 16.43 16.38
C LEU A 211 -27.63 16.97 17.78
N MET A 212 -28.85 17.37 18.11
CA MET A 212 -29.21 17.86 19.46
C MET A 212 -29.26 16.75 20.50
N THR A 213 -29.34 15.47 20.07
CA THR A 213 -29.40 14.31 20.97
C THR A 213 -28.02 13.64 21.20
N LEU A 214 -26.98 14.07 20.51
CA LEU A 214 -25.62 13.51 20.62
C LEU A 214 -24.74 14.17 21.71
N GLY A 215 -25.28 15.12 22.45
CA GLY A 215 -24.54 15.90 23.44
C GLY A 215 -24.99 15.70 24.89
N LEU A 216 -25.70 14.62 25.23
CA LEU A 216 -26.13 14.29 26.57
C LEU A 216 -25.54 12.98 27.06
#